data_2e39a8d01b6b21d6de3a459bdb59151d
#
_entry.id   2e39a8d01b6b21d6de3a459bdb59151d
#
_cell.length_a   1.000
_cell.length_b   1.000
_cell.length_c   1.000
_cell.angle_alpha   90.00
_cell.angle_beta   90.00
_cell.angle_gamma   90.00
#
_symmetry.space_group_name_H-M   'P 1'
#
loop_
_entity.id
_entity.type
_entity.pdbx_description
1 polymer ?
#
loop_
_entity_poly.entity_id
_entity_poly.type
_entity_poly.pdbx_seq_one_letter_code
_entity_poly.pdbx_strand_id
1 'polypeptide(L)'
;MSVEHLTELHGLLAFDFPSPGENPQLPAAETVAWRVATDPYDEDADENFTVAFERFLDTVSASRVRALIIGQWGEAYDNDSGEIVELLVAAKDRLTSLEAVFLGDIIPEQAEISWIEQSDVTPVLNAYPWLREFGVRGGSGLVFPAVTHENLRTLSFETGGLPGEVVRGVGDSQLPALEYLEMWLGVEEYGGDATVADLAPLLAGGRFPALRHLGLQNSEVQDEIAAAVAAAPLVAQLESLDLSMGVLTDAGAEALLAGQPLTHLKWIDLNHHYFSASMAQRLRDALEPSGVEVDLAEPGDEEEDEGEVWRYTAVAE
;
A
#
# COMPACT_ATOMS: atom_id res chain seq x y z
N MET A 1 -12.29 2.85 -9.02
CA MET A 1 -11.64 3.66 -7.92
C MET A 1 -10.47 4.40 -8.54
N SER A 2 -10.28 5.69 -8.28
CA SER A 2 -9.11 6.43 -8.78
C SER A 2 -8.08 6.54 -7.65
N VAL A 3 -6.80 6.42 -8.00
CA VAL A 3 -5.69 6.68 -7.07
C VAL A 3 -5.60 8.18 -6.84
N GLU A 4 -5.66 8.59 -5.57
CA GLU A 4 -5.60 9.99 -5.16
C GLU A 4 -4.39 10.27 -4.28
N HIS A 5 -4.05 11.54 -4.11
CA HIS A 5 -3.04 11.93 -3.14
C HIS A 5 -3.46 11.58 -1.71
N LEU A 6 -2.50 11.16 -0.89
CA LEU A 6 -2.75 10.96 0.53
C LEU A 6 -3.24 12.25 1.19
N THR A 7 -4.33 12.17 1.91
CA THR A 7 -4.83 13.29 2.71
C THR A 7 -4.24 13.32 4.12
N GLU A 8 -3.69 12.19 4.57
CA GLU A 8 -3.04 12.06 5.87
C GLU A 8 -1.97 10.96 5.84
N LEU A 9 -1.03 11.00 6.77
CA LEU A 9 -0.06 9.94 7.06
C LEU A 9 0.21 9.94 8.56
N HIS A 10 0.16 8.77 9.18
CA HIS A 10 0.42 8.60 10.61
C HIS A 10 -0.50 9.45 11.52
N GLY A 11 -1.77 9.59 11.11
CA GLY A 11 -2.76 10.42 11.80
C GLY A 11 -2.48 11.93 11.74
N LEU A 12 -1.61 12.37 10.84
CA LEU A 12 -1.29 13.76 10.58
C LEU A 12 -1.79 14.15 9.18
N LEU A 13 -2.50 15.27 9.07
CA LEU A 13 -2.97 15.78 7.78
C LEU A 13 -1.79 16.14 6.87
N ALA A 14 -1.90 15.79 5.60
CA ALA A 14 -0.91 16.14 4.59
C ALA A 14 -0.82 17.67 4.41
N PHE A 15 0.40 18.17 4.27
CA PHE A 15 0.70 19.57 4.00
C PHE A 15 1.81 19.66 2.96
N ASP A 16 1.51 20.26 1.81
CA ASP A 16 2.46 20.42 0.74
C ASP A 16 3.54 21.44 1.12
N PHE A 17 4.80 21.01 1.01
CA PHE A 17 5.90 21.93 1.19
C PHE A 17 5.93 22.94 0.03
N PRO A 18 5.90 24.25 0.30
CA PRO A 18 5.68 25.27 -0.73
C PRO A 18 6.79 25.30 -1.78
N SER A 19 6.40 25.63 -3.00
CA SER A 19 7.31 25.86 -4.12
C SER A 19 8.23 27.08 -3.89
N PRO A 20 9.35 27.20 -4.63
CA PRO A 20 10.20 28.38 -4.56
C PRO A 20 9.42 29.68 -4.81
N GLY A 21 9.65 30.68 -3.97
CA GLY A 21 8.97 31.98 -4.06
C GLY A 21 7.63 32.07 -3.36
N GLU A 22 7.02 30.97 -3.00
CA GLU A 22 5.85 30.94 -2.10
C GLU A 22 6.29 31.18 -0.65
N ASN A 23 5.51 31.94 0.09
CA ASN A 23 5.80 32.25 1.50
C ASN A 23 4.55 32.09 2.37
N PRO A 24 3.91 30.90 2.41
CA PRO A 24 2.81 30.66 3.33
C PRO A 24 3.32 30.60 4.76
N GLN A 25 2.42 30.78 5.72
CA GLN A 25 2.74 30.48 7.09
C GLN A 25 2.83 28.96 7.27
N LEU A 26 4.03 28.46 7.54
CA LEU A 26 4.26 27.04 7.74
C LEU A 26 3.70 26.59 9.10
N PRO A 27 3.08 25.40 9.17
CA PRO A 27 2.69 24.78 10.43
C PRO A 27 3.92 24.34 11.24
N ALA A 28 3.72 23.99 12.52
CA ALA A 28 4.78 23.39 13.30
C ALA A 28 5.15 22.01 12.72
N ALA A 29 6.45 21.71 12.64
CA ALA A 29 6.98 20.58 11.90
C ALA A 29 6.38 19.22 12.28
N GLU A 30 6.01 19.04 13.55
CA GLU A 30 5.43 17.81 14.10
C GLU A 30 3.91 17.68 13.99
N THR A 31 3.22 18.69 13.45
CA THR A 31 1.74 18.73 13.44
C THR A 31 1.11 18.31 12.14
N VAL A 32 1.91 18.09 11.10
CA VAL A 32 1.46 17.70 9.76
C VAL A 32 2.35 16.60 9.19
N ALA A 33 1.83 15.87 8.22
CA ALA A 33 2.61 15.03 7.33
C ALA A 33 3.09 15.91 6.17
N TRP A 34 4.38 16.14 6.09
CA TRP A 34 4.96 16.98 5.05
C TRP A 34 5.02 16.24 3.72
N ARG A 35 4.39 16.79 2.69
CA ARG A 35 4.59 16.30 1.32
C ARG A 35 5.65 17.15 0.63
N VAL A 36 6.72 16.49 0.16
CA VAL A 36 7.74 17.09 -0.70
C VAL A 36 7.61 16.48 -2.09
N ALA A 37 7.43 17.33 -3.08
CA ALA A 37 7.26 16.94 -4.47
C ALA A 37 7.84 18.03 -5.38
N THR A 38 8.15 17.67 -6.62
CA THR A 38 8.49 18.60 -7.69
C THR A 38 7.68 18.25 -8.93
N ASP A 39 7.26 19.27 -9.68
CA ASP A 39 6.61 19.10 -10.97
C ASP A 39 7.68 19.24 -12.07
N PRO A 40 8.00 18.18 -12.82
CA PRO A 40 9.00 18.26 -13.89
C PRO A 40 8.55 19.09 -15.07
N TYR A 41 7.25 19.43 -15.16
CA TYR A 41 6.67 20.22 -16.25
C TYR A 41 6.45 21.69 -15.88
N ASP A 42 6.77 22.09 -14.65
CA ASP A 42 6.74 23.49 -14.23
C ASP A 42 7.99 24.20 -14.77
N GLU A 43 7.85 24.87 -15.94
CA GLU A 43 8.94 25.63 -16.59
C GLU A 43 9.47 26.80 -15.74
N ASP A 44 8.70 27.24 -14.74
CA ASP A 44 9.06 28.33 -13.83
C ASP A 44 9.77 27.81 -12.56
N ALA A 45 9.68 26.52 -12.25
CA ALA A 45 10.35 25.88 -11.14
C ALA A 45 11.71 25.29 -11.56
N ASP A 46 12.77 26.09 -11.48
CA ASP A 46 14.15 25.67 -11.75
C ASP A 46 14.72 24.84 -10.56
N GLU A 47 13.90 23.91 -10.03
CA GLU A 47 14.20 23.13 -8.82
C GLU A 47 13.92 21.63 -9.05
N ASN A 48 14.96 20.80 -8.99
CA ASN A 48 14.80 19.35 -8.96
C ASN A 48 14.50 18.87 -7.54
N PHE A 49 14.12 17.60 -7.39
CA PHE A 49 13.73 17.03 -6.09
C PHE A 49 14.84 17.14 -5.03
N THR A 50 16.09 16.90 -5.39
CA THR A 50 17.23 17.00 -4.46
C THR A 50 17.33 18.40 -3.85
N VAL A 51 17.18 19.45 -4.67
CA VAL A 51 17.20 20.83 -4.19
C VAL A 51 15.97 21.15 -3.33
N ALA A 52 14.77 20.69 -3.75
CA ALA A 52 13.55 20.87 -2.98
C ALA A 52 13.63 20.20 -1.61
N PHE A 53 14.17 18.99 -1.55
CA PHE A 53 14.34 18.23 -0.31
C PHE A 53 15.34 18.89 0.64
N GLU A 54 16.47 19.35 0.15
CA GLU A 54 17.44 20.10 0.98
C GLU A 54 16.85 21.42 1.48
N ARG A 55 16.11 22.15 0.62
CA ARG A 55 15.37 23.35 1.02
C ARG A 55 14.34 23.05 2.11
N PHE A 56 13.61 21.94 1.97
CA PHE A 56 12.70 21.47 3.01
C PHE A 56 13.43 21.25 4.34
N LEU A 57 14.50 20.48 4.34
CA LEU A 57 15.29 20.18 5.54
C LEU A 57 15.88 21.43 6.19
N ASP A 58 16.20 22.48 5.41
CA ASP A 58 16.76 23.74 5.91
C ASP A 58 15.68 24.72 6.40
N THR A 59 14.46 24.60 5.87
CA THR A 59 13.36 25.55 6.18
C THR A 59 12.55 25.10 7.39
N VAL A 60 12.25 23.78 7.50
CA VAL A 60 11.48 23.24 8.62
C VAL A 60 12.42 22.81 9.76
N SER A 61 11.86 22.67 10.96
CA SER A 61 12.58 22.03 12.07
C SER A 61 12.67 20.53 11.84
N ALA A 62 13.58 20.09 10.95
CA ALA A 62 13.67 18.72 10.45
C ALA A 62 13.70 17.65 11.56
N SER A 63 14.39 17.93 12.69
CA SER A 63 14.44 17.03 13.85
C SER A 63 13.09 16.81 14.56
N ARG A 64 12.07 17.59 14.23
CA ARG A 64 10.69 17.46 14.77
C ARG A 64 9.70 16.90 13.75
N VAL A 65 10.10 16.70 12.50
CA VAL A 65 9.26 16.08 11.47
C VAL A 65 8.96 14.64 11.86
N ARG A 66 7.67 14.27 11.87
CA ARG A 66 7.22 12.94 12.27
C ARG A 66 6.74 12.11 11.08
N ALA A 67 6.16 12.74 10.06
CA ALA A 67 5.67 12.06 8.89
C ALA A 67 6.11 12.80 7.61
N LEU A 68 6.57 12.03 6.63
CA LEU A 68 7.07 12.53 5.36
C LEU A 68 6.42 11.76 4.21
N ILE A 69 5.80 12.49 3.30
CA ILE A 69 5.22 11.99 2.07
C ILE A 69 6.14 12.45 0.93
N ILE A 70 6.66 11.50 0.18
CA ILE A 70 7.42 11.76 -1.04
C ILE A 70 6.45 11.68 -2.21
N GLY A 71 6.15 12.81 -2.81
CA GLY A 71 5.38 12.91 -4.03
C GLY A 71 6.24 12.74 -5.27
N GLN A 72 5.86 13.39 -6.37
CA GLN A 72 6.58 13.30 -7.63
C GLN A 72 8.03 13.83 -7.50
N TRP A 73 9.00 13.07 -8.01
CA TRP A 73 10.44 13.41 -7.96
C TRP A 73 11.08 13.66 -9.32
N GLY A 74 10.29 14.11 -10.27
CA GLY A 74 10.64 14.27 -11.67
C GLY A 74 9.76 13.36 -12.52
N GLU A 75 10.24 12.95 -13.68
CA GLU A 75 9.57 11.99 -14.55
C GLU A 75 9.75 10.58 -13.94
N ALA A 76 8.83 10.18 -13.03
CA ALA A 76 8.92 8.96 -12.26
C ALA A 76 8.83 7.65 -13.09
N TYR A 77 8.46 7.75 -14.36
CA TYR A 77 8.47 6.66 -15.34
C TYR A 77 9.84 6.47 -16.03
N ASP A 78 10.75 7.45 -15.93
CA ASP A 78 12.11 7.41 -16.49
C ASP A 78 13.19 7.40 -15.41
N ASN A 79 12.84 7.81 -14.18
CA ASN A 79 13.77 7.93 -13.05
C ASN A 79 13.25 7.11 -11.88
N ASP A 80 14.00 6.08 -11.48
CA ASP A 80 13.65 5.28 -10.33
C ASP A 80 13.82 6.03 -8.99
N SER A 81 13.31 5.43 -7.91
CA SER A 81 13.37 6.03 -6.57
C SER A 81 14.75 5.94 -5.89
N GLY A 82 15.78 5.43 -6.54
CA GLY A 82 17.08 5.16 -5.92
C GLY A 82 17.73 6.41 -5.33
N GLU A 83 17.75 7.53 -6.07
CA GLU A 83 18.25 8.80 -5.55
C GLU A 83 17.44 9.28 -4.34
N ILE A 84 16.12 9.10 -4.38
CA ILE A 84 15.23 9.50 -3.28
C ILE A 84 15.53 8.68 -2.02
N VAL A 85 15.72 7.37 -2.16
CA VAL A 85 16.13 6.49 -1.06
C VAL A 85 17.48 6.93 -0.48
N GLU A 86 18.45 7.26 -1.33
CA GLU A 86 19.77 7.77 -0.88
C GLU A 86 19.64 9.08 -0.10
N LEU A 87 18.80 10.03 -0.57
CA LEU A 87 18.53 11.30 0.12
C LEU A 87 17.89 11.06 1.50
N LEU A 88 16.89 10.19 1.59
CA LEU A 88 16.26 9.83 2.85
C LEU A 88 17.27 9.22 3.82
N VAL A 89 18.10 8.28 3.37
CA VAL A 89 19.15 7.66 4.18
C VAL A 89 20.18 8.69 4.66
N ALA A 90 20.59 9.62 3.79
CA ALA A 90 21.54 10.69 4.15
C ALA A 90 20.95 11.66 5.19
N ALA A 91 19.63 11.88 5.18
CA ALA A 91 18.94 12.79 6.08
C ALA A 91 18.67 12.22 7.50
N LYS A 92 19.02 10.96 7.78
CA LYS A 92 18.68 10.26 9.05
C LYS A 92 19.09 11.02 10.32
N ASP A 93 20.22 11.72 10.29
CA ASP A 93 20.72 12.46 11.44
C ASP A 93 20.04 13.85 11.59
N ARG A 94 19.27 14.27 10.58
CA ARG A 94 18.43 15.47 10.59
C ARG A 94 16.98 15.16 10.96
N LEU A 95 16.41 14.06 10.42
CA LEU A 95 15.03 13.63 10.60
C LEU A 95 14.89 12.67 11.81
N THR A 96 15.39 13.10 12.96
CA THR A 96 15.53 12.23 14.15
C THR A 96 14.23 11.85 14.83
N SER A 97 13.10 12.48 14.47
CA SER A 97 11.76 12.14 15.00
C SER A 97 10.85 11.50 13.94
N LEU A 98 11.39 11.10 12.79
CA LEU A 98 10.60 10.55 11.69
C LEU A 98 10.00 9.19 12.09
N GLU A 99 8.68 9.10 12.12
CA GLU A 99 7.90 7.91 12.50
C GLU A 99 7.18 7.28 11.30
N ALA A 100 6.98 8.05 10.22
CA ALA A 100 6.28 7.56 9.03
C ALA A 100 6.87 8.12 7.74
N VAL A 101 6.92 7.27 6.71
CA VAL A 101 7.30 7.62 5.34
C VAL A 101 6.34 6.96 4.37
N PHE A 102 5.85 7.72 3.41
CA PHE A 102 5.19 7.21 2.21
C PHE A 102 5.98 7.65 0.98
N LEU A 103 6.38 6.69 0.14
CA LEU A 103 7.19 6.90 -1.04
C LEU A 103 6.35 6.72 -2.31
N GLY A 104 6.27 7.76 -3.14
CA GLY A 104 5.58 7.70 -4.42
C GLY A 104 4.11 8.11 -4.33
N ASP A 105 3.78 9.16 -3.55
CA ASP A 105 2.43 9.76 -3.57
C ASP A 105 2.21 10.53 -4.88
N ILE A 106 2.08 9.75 -5.97
CA ILE A 106 1.94 10.18 -7.36
C ILE A 106 0.57 9.70 -7.85
N ILE A 107 -0.17 10.58 -8.51
CA ILE A 107 -1.52 10.31 -9.03
C ILE A 107 -1.48 10.11 -10.56
N PRO A 108 -2.52 9.55 -11.18
CA PRO A 108 -2.53 9.24 -12.61
C PRO A 108 -2.26 10.44 -13.53
N GLU A 109 -2.64 11.65 -13.10
CA GLU A 109 -2.36 12.88 -13.84
C GLU A 109 -0.86 13.21 -13.91
N GLN A 110 -0.05 12.63 -13.03
CA GLN A 110 1.40 12.80 -12.96
C GLN A 110 2.14 11.61 -13.58
N ALA A 111 1.75 10.39 -13.22
CA ALA A 111 2.18 9.14 -13.81
C ALA A 111 1.22 8.02 -13.41
N GLU A 112 0.87 7.13 -14.35
CA GLU A 112 0.11 5.93 -14.03
C GLU A 112 0.86 5.08 -13.00
N ILE A 113 0.13 4.42 -12.11
CA ILE A 113 0.70 3.71 -10.96
C ILE A 113 1.73 2.66 -11.36
N SER A 114 1.48 1.96 -12.49
CA SER A 114 2.34 0.91 -13.00
C SER A 114 3.59 1.44 -13.71
N TRP A 115 3.66 2.74 -13.95
CA TRP A 115 4.79 3.41 -14.59
C TRP A 115 5.70 4.12 -13.58
N ILE A 116 5.34 4.07 -12.30
CA ILE A 116 6.20 4.62 -11.25
C ILE A 116 7.35 3.64 -11.01
N GLU A 117 8.56 4.05 -11.44
CA GLU A 117 9.77 3.25 -11.29
C GLU A 117 10.29 3.35 -9.84
N GLN A 118 10.40 2.21 -9.19
CA GLN A 118 10.92 2.08 -7.83
C GLN A 118 12.34 1.48 -7.83
N SER A 119 12.89 1.26 -6.67
CA SER A 119 14.21 0.65 -6.44
C SER A 119 14.17 -0.24 -5.20
N ASP A 120 15.32 -0.59 -4.61
CA ASP A 120 15.38 -1.16 -3.26
C ASP A 120 15.05 -0.07 -2.23
N VAL A 121 13.89 -0.19 -1.61
CA VAL A 121 13.37 0.77 -0.61
C VAL A 121 13.77 0.41 0.83
N THR A 122 14.34 -0.78 1.06
CA THR A 122 14.68 -1.28 2.41
C THR A 122 15.79 -0.50 3.12
N PRO A 123 16.71 0.23 2.44
CA PRO A 123 17.66 1.10 3.12
C PRO A 123 17.00 2.17 4.00
N VAL A 124 15.78 2.62 3.66
CA VAL A 124 15.00 3.57 4.48
C VAL A 124 14.68 2.94 5.84
N LEU A 125 14.18 1.71 5.89
CA LEU A 125 13.88 0.99 7.13
C LEU A 125 15.13 0.78 7.98
N ASN A 126 16.27 0.49 7.35
CA ASN A 126 17.54 0.34 8.04
C ASN A 126 18.07 1.66 8.63
N ALA A 127 17.81 2.78 7.95
CA ALA A 127 18.25 4.11 8.41
C ALA A 127 17.40 4.65 9.58
N TYR A 128 16.12 4.25 9.67
CA TYR A 128 15.16 4.74 10.65
C TYR A 128 14.60 3.59 11.52
N PRO A 129 15.38 3.00 12.44
CA PRO A 129 14.97 1.84 13.21
C PRO A 129 13.78 2.09 14.16
N TRP A 130 13.35 3.33 14.33
CA TRP A 130 12.17 3.72 15.10
C TRP A 130 10.94 4.01 14.24
N LEU A 131 11.03 3.85 12.90
CA LEU A 131 9.92 4.04 11.98
C LEU A 131 8.75 3.11 12.36
N ARG A 132 7.54 3.63 12.26
CA ARG A 132 6.30 2.91 12.60
C ARG A 132 5.43 2.62 11.41
N GLU A 133 5.53 3.45 10.39
CA GLU A 133 4.69 3.35 9.20
C GLU A 133 5.54 3.57 7.95
N PHE A 134 5.41 2.66 7.00
CA PHE A 134 6.09 2.73 5.73
C PHE A 134 5.15 2.29 4.61
N GLY A 135 4.95 3.16 3.62
CA GLY A 135 4.16 2.89 2.44
C GLY A 135 4.92 3.18 1.17
N VAL A 136 4.61 2.45 0.12
CA VAL A 136 5.20 2.60 -1.22
C VAL A 136 4.12 2.50 -2.27
N ARG A 137 4.09 3.42 -3.23
CA ARG A 137 3.25 3.35 -4.43
C ARG A 137 4.11 3.20 -5.66
N GLY A 138 3.72 2.25 -6.55
CA GLY A 138 4.47 1.83 -7.73
C GLY A 138 5.14 0.48 -7.55
N GLY A 139 4.97 -0.41 -8.53
CA GLY A 139 5.49 -1.79 -8.51
C GLY A 139 6.71 -2.02 -9.40
N SER A 140 6.84 -1.23 -10.47
CA SER A 140 7.93 -1.36 -11.44
C SER A 140 9.29 -1.17 -10.77
N GLY A 141 10.20 -2.10 -10.94
CA GLY A 141 11.55 -2.06 -10.34
C GLY A 141 11.59 -2.16 -8.81
N LEU A 142 10.45 -2.34 -8.13
CA LEU A 142 10.39 -2.42 -6.68
C LEU A 142 11.12 -3.65 -6.15
N VAL A 143 12.04 -3.42 -5.22
CA VAL A 143 12.80 -4.46 -4.52
C VAL A 143 12.59 -4.31 -3.01
N PHE A 144 12.21 -5.41 -2.37
CA PHE A 144 12.01 -5.49 -0.92
C PHE A 144 12.52 -6.82 -0.39
N PRO A 145 13.84 -7.00 -0.21
CA PRO A 145 14.40 -8.18 0.45
C PRO A 145 13.94 -8.25 1.90
N ALA A 146 14.02 -9.45 2.48
CA ALA A 146 13.63 -9.66 3.87
C ALA A 146 14.41 -8.74 4.82
N VAL A 147 13.68 -8.06 5.71
CA VAL A 147 14.22 -7.11 6.68
C VAL A 147 13.91 -7.54 8.12
N THR A 148 14.67 -6.98 9.05
CA THR A 148 14.35 -7.04 10.48
C THR A 148 14.10 -5.62 10.99
N HIS A 149 12.88 -5.36 11.51
CA HIS A 149 12.52 -4.05 12.00
C HIS A 149 11.57 -4.17 13.21
N GLU A 150 12.06 -3.81 14.39
CA GLU A 150 11.38 -4.06 15.67
C GLU A 150 10.15 -3.15 15.92
N ASN A 151 10.06 -2.00 15.24
CA ASN A 151 9.07 -0.96 15.55
C ASN A 151 8.04 -0.70 14.46
N LEU A 152 8.21 -1.28 13.25
CA LEU A 152 7.28 -1.07 12.14
C LEU A 152 5.92 -1.69 12.47
N ARG A 153 4.87 -0.87 12.39
CA ARG A 153 3.48 -1.24 12.70
C ARG A 153 2.60 -1.31 11.47
N THR A 154 2.87 -0.44 10.50
CA THR A 154 2.11 -0.36 9.25
C THR A 154 3.07 -0.50 8.07
N LEU A 155 2.73 -1.39 7.15
CA LEU A 155 3.43 -1.59 5.88
C LEU A 155 2.40 -1.69 4.76
N SER A 156 2.55 -0.88 3.72
CA SER A 156 1.64 -0.88 2.58
C SER A 156 2.38 -0.79 1.24
N PHE A 157 1.85 -1.53 0.25
CA PHE A 157 2.29 -1.46 -1.13
C PHE A 157 1.06 -1.25 -2.02
N GLU A 158 1.00 -0.11 -2.68
CA GLU A 158 -0.05 0.25 -3.63
C GLU A 158 0.51 0.12 -5.04
N THR A 159 0.06 -0.87 -5.80
CA THR A 159 0.62 -1.16 -7.13
C THR A 159 -0.42 -1.68 -8.11
N GLY A 160 -0.20 -1.46 -9.41
CA GLY A 160 -0.93 -2.15 -10.47
C GLY A 160 -0.37 -3.56 -10.74
N GLY A 161 0.85 -3.87 -10.23
CA GLY A 161 1.48 -5.18 -10.32
C GLY A 161 2.62 -5.32 -9.31
N LEU A 162 2.42 -6.08 -8.23
CA LEU A 162 3.42 -6.31 -7.18
C LEU A 162 4.29 -7.52 -7.51
N PRO A 163 5.62 -7.37 -7.65
CA PRO A 163 6.50 -8.50 -7.87
C PRO A 163 6.41 -9.55 -6.75
N GLY A 164 6.30 -10.83 -7.10
CA GLY A 164 6.25 -11.92 -6.14
C GLY A 164 7.49 -12.01 -5.24
N GLU A 165 8.63 -11.47 -5.71
CA GLU A 165 9.83 -11.34 -4.87
C GLU A 165 9.61 -10.39 -3.69
N VAL A 166 8.83 -9.31 -3.87
CA VAL A 166 8.45 -8.39 -2.79
C VAL A 166 7.56 -9.10 -1.79
N VAL A 167 6.55 -9.85 -2.26
CA VAL A 167 5.66 -10.66 -1.40
C VAL A 167 6.45 -11.66 -0.56
N ARG A 168 7.42 -12.37 -1.18
CA ARG A 168 8.34 -13.28 -0.47
C ARG A 168 9.19 -12.54 0.54
N GLY A 169 9.76 -11.38 0.16
CA GLY A 169 10.57 -10.55 1.04
C GLY A 169 9.81 -10.11 2.29
N VAL A 170 8.54 -9.68 2.13
CA VAL A 170 7.65 -9.38 3.26
C VAL A 170 7.44 -10.64 4.11
N GLY A 171 7.03 -11.77 3.49
CA GLY A 171 6.75 -13.03 4.18
C GLY A 171 7.95 -13.59 4.96
N ASP A 172 9.17 -13.31 4.52
CA ASP A 172 10.41 -13.74 5.17
C ASP A 172 10.98 -12.73 6.18
N SER A 173 10.41 -11.54 6.27
CA SER A 173 10.84 -10.48 7.17
C SER A 173 10.55 -10.80 8.65
N GLN A 174 11.27 -10.13 9.55
CA GLN A 174 11.05 -10.15 10.99
C GLN A 174 10.49 -8.79 11.44
N LEU A 175 9.17 -8.71 11.54
CA LEU A 175 8.43 -7.49 11.87
C LEU A 175 7.50 -7.76 13.06
N PRO A 176 8.04 -7.96 14.28
CA PRO A 176 7.26 -8.43 15.43
C PRO A 176 6.18 -7.44 15.88
N ALA A 177 6.33 -6.14 15.56
CA ALA A 177 5.36 -5.10 15.91
C ALA A 177 4.35 -4.80 14.79
N LEU A 178 4.40 -5.50 13.63
CA LEU A 178 3.53 -5.21 12.51
C LEU A 178 2.07 -5.52 12.86
N GLU A 179 1.24 -4.50 12.83
CA GLU A 179 -0.19 -4.52 13.17
C GLU A 179 -1.06 -4.48 11.90
N TYR A 180 -0.59 -3.82 10.85
CA TYR A 180 -1.31 -3.53 9.61
C TYR A 180 -0.42 -3.82 8.39
N LEU A 181 -0.90 -4.67 7.49
CA LEU A 181 -0.24 -5.00 6.24
C LEU A 181 -1.24 -4.92 5.10
N GLU A 182 -0.93 -4.13 4.09
CA GLU A 182 -1.66 -4.08 2.82
C GLU A 182 -0.72 -4.30 1.63
N MET A 183 -1.17 -5.10 0.68
CA MET A 183 -0.50 -5.36 -0.59
C MET A 183 -1.53 -5.39 -1.71
N TRP A 184 -1.44 -4.44 -2.64
CA TRP A 184 -2.16 -4.49 -3.91
C TRP A 184 -1.33 -5.35 -4.86
N LEU A 185 -1.80 -6.54 -5.14
CA LEU A 185 -1.02 -7.55 -5.87
C LEU A 185 -1.01 -7.31 -7.37
N GLY A 186 -2.07 -6.67 -7.89
CA GLY A 186 -2.17 -6.24 -9.29
C GLY A 186 -2.34 -7.38 -10.28
N VAL A 187 -1.91 -7.12 -11.51
CA VAL A 187 -2.08 -7.99 -12.67
C VAL A 187 -0.72 -8.40 -13.28
N GLU A 188 -0.68 -9.55 -13.95
CA GLU A 188 0.54 -10.08 -14.58
C GLU A 188 1.14 -9.11 -15.62
N GLU A 189 0.28 -8.40 -16.37
CA GLU A 189 0.69 -7.44 -17.39
C GLU A 189 1.61 -6.34 -16.85
N TYR A 190 1.41 -5.95 -15.59
CA TYR A 190 2.20 -4.90 -14.92
C TYR A 190 3.15 -5.46 -13.85
N GLY A 191 3.52 -6.74 -13.96
CA GLY A 191 4.54 -7.35 -13.09
C GLY A 191 4.00 -7.99 -11.82
N GLY A 192 2.68 -8.09 -11.66
CA GLY A 192 2.01 -8.79 -10.56
C GLY A 192 2.09 -10.31 -10.74
N ASP A 193 3.26 -10.88 -10.57
CA ASP A 193 3.51 -12.31 -10.75
C ASP A 193 3.42 -13.12 -9.44
N ALA A 194 2.91 -12.51 -8.37
CA ALA A 194 2.75 -13.15 -7.07
C ALA A 194 1.69 -14.27 -7.14
N THR A 195 2.04 -15.43 -6.60
CA THR A 195 1.16 -16.59 -6.51
C THR A 195 0.75 -16.87 -5.06
N VAL A 196 -0.26 -17.69 -4.84
CA VAL A 196 -0.63 -18.20 -3.51
C VAL A 196 0.55 -18.86 -2.78
N ALA A 197 1.48 -19.47 -3.52
CA ALA A 197 2.67 -20.08 -2.92
C ALA A 197 3.60 -19.03 -2.28
N ASP A 198 3.68 -17.84 -2.84
CA ASP A 198 4.48 -16.73 -2.32
C ASP A 198 3.87 -16.15 -1.04
N LEU A 199 2.54 -16.21 -0.88
CA LEU A 199 1.81 -15.81 0.30
C LEU A 199 1.87 -16.85 1.44
N ALA A 200 2.26 -18.09 1.16
CA ALA A 200 2.21 -19.17 2.15
C ALA A 200 3.00 -18.89 3.44
N PRO A 201 4.22 -18.29 3.42
CA PRO A 201 4.96 -17.96 4.65
C PRO A 201 4.23 -16.94 5.54
N LEU A 202 3.55 -15.96 4.94
CA LEU A 202 2.71 -14.98 5.63
C LEU A 202 1.47 -15.64 6.23
N LEU A 203 0.73 -16.41 5.43
CA LEU A 203 -0.54 -17.03 5.80
C LEU A 203 -0.38 -18.15 6.85
N ALA A 204 0.79 -18.76 6.95
CA ALA A 204 1.07 -19.80 7.96
C ALA A 204 0.95 -19.30 9.41
N GLY A 205 1.00 -17.98 9.63
CA GLY A 205 0.96 -17.38 10.96
C GLY A 205 2.26 -17.53 11.75
N GLY A 206 2.34 -16.84 12.89
CA GLY A 206 3.47 -16.92 13.82
C GLY A 206 4.66 -15.99 13.53
N ARG A 207 4.86 -15.53 12.30
CA ARG A 207 5.91 -14.54 11.97
C ARG A 207 5.52 -13.11 12.35
N PHE A 208 4.23 -12.78 12.28
CA PHE A 208 3.68 -11.45 12.56
C PHE A 208 2.70 -11.51 13.75
N PRO A 209 3.20 -11.67 14.98
CA PRO A 209 2.34 -11.95 16.15
C PRO A 209 1.42 -10.77 16.53
N ALA A 210 1.79 -9.55 16.11
CA ALA A 210 0.98 -8.36 16.36
C ALA A 210 -0.04 -8.06 15.25
N LEU A 211 -0.02 -8.77 14.11
CA LEU A 211 -0.84 -8.44 12.95
C LEU A 211 -2.33 -8.57 13.30
N ARG A 212 -3.09 -7.51 12.95
CA ARG A 212 -4.53 -7.40 13.19
C ARG A 212 -5.31 -7.09 11.92
N HIS A 213 -4.67 -6.47 10.95
CA HIS A 213 -5.22 -6.19 9.64
C HIS A 213 -4.37 -6.82 8.55
N LEU A 214 -5.03 -7.47 7.60
CA LEU A 214 -4.39 -8.00 6.38
C LEU A 214 -5.23 -7.58 5.18
N GLY A 215 -4.61 -6.83 4.25
CA GLY A 215 -5.10 -6.53 2.92
C GLY A 215 -4.30 -7.29 1.87
N LEU A 216 -4.99 -8.12 1.08
CA LEU A 216 -4.47 -8.78 -0.12
C LEU A 216 -5.42 -8.42 -1.27
N GLN A 217 -5.19 -7.26 -1.82
CA GLN A 217 -6.15 -6.52 -2.65
C GLN A 217 -5.73 -6.51 -4.12
N ASN A 218 -6.66 -6.06 -4.96
CA ASN A 218 -6.38 -5.68 -6.35
C ASN A 218 -5.73 -6.78 -7.18
N SER A 219 -6.18 -8.04 -7.04
CA SER A 219 -5.57 -9.18 -7.74
C SER A 219 -6.50 -9.78 -8.80
N GLU A 220 -5.93 -10.16 -9.94
CA GLU A 220 -6.64 -10.94 -10.96
C GLU A 220 -6.89 -12.40 -10.53
N VAL A 221 -6.11 -12.93 -9.57
CA VAL A 221 -6.27 -14.27 -8.98
C VAL A 221 -6.93 -14.23 -7.61
N GLN A 222 -7.84 -13.29 -7.36
CA GLN A 222 -8.44 -13.02 -6.04
C GLN A 222 -9.22 -14.21 -5.48
N ASP A 223 -9.84 -15.04 -6.31
CA ASP A 223 -10.53 -16.26 -5.86
C ASP A 223 -9.58 -17.28 -5.23
N GLU A 224 -8.38 -17.45 -5.83
CA GLU A 224 -7.35 -18.35 -5.29
C GLU A 224 -6.78 -17.83 -3.97
N ILE A 225 -6.61 -16.50 -3.87
CA ILE A 225 -6.18 -15.83 -2.63
C ILE A 225 -7.24 -16.01 -1.55
N ALA A 226 -8.52 -15.78 -1.86
CA ALA A 226 -9.62 -15.99 -0.93
C ALA A 226 -9.68 -17.43 -0.39
N ALA A 227 -9.47 -18.42 -1.26
CA ALA A 227 -9.40 -19.83 -0.86
C ALA A 227 -8.20 -20.12 0.05
N ALA A 228 -7.04 -19.54 -0.20
CA ALA A 228 -5.86 -19.67 0.65
C ALA A 228 -6.07 -19.02 2.02
N VAL A 229 -6.62 -17.81 2.04
CA VAL A 229 -6.96 -17.06 3.25
C VAL A 229 -7.99 -17.84 4.09
N ALA A 230 -9.02 -18.43 3.47
CA ALA A 230 -10.05 -19.22 4.15
C ALA A 230 -9.47 -20.39 4.95
N ALA A 231 -8.29 -20.90 4.58
CA ALA A 231 -7.61 -22.00 5.27
C ALA A 231 -6.43 -21.54 6.15
N ALA A 232 -6.10 -20.24 6.15
CA ALA A 232 -4.88 -19.72 6.73
C ALA A 232 -4.93 -19.58 8.25
N PRO A 233 -3.99 -20.17 9.03
CA PRO A 233 -3.95 -20.01 10.48
C PRO A 233 -3.85 -18.56 10.95
N LEU A 234 -3.23 -17.67 10.14
CA LEU A 234 -3.08 -16.25 10.44
C LEU A 234 -4.43 -15.57 10.70
N VAL A 235 -5.47 -15.93 9.94
CA VAL A 235 -6.79 -15.28 10.00
C VAL A 235 -7.40 -15.30 11.39
N ALA A 236 -7.13 -16.34 12.18
CA ALA A 236 -7.67 -16.45 13.53
C ALA A 236 -7.23 -15.33 14.52
N GLN A 237 -6.15 -14.60 14.20
CA GLN A 237 -5.67 -13.48 15.02
C GLN A 237 -6.06 -12.11 14.47
N LEU A 238 -6.60 -12.04 13.24
CA LEU A 238 -6.95 -10.78 12.60
C LEU A 238 -8.20 -10.16 13.23
N GLU A 239 -8.28 -8.84 13.18
CA GLU A 239 -9.47 -8.06 13.51
C GLU A 239 -10.20 -7.59 12.25
N SER A 240 -9.47 -7.43 11.15
CA SER A 240 -10.00 -7.03 9.84
C SER A 240 -9.26 -7.72 8.70
N LEU A 241 -10.00 -7.92 7.61
CA LEU A 241 -9.51 -8.55 6.38
C LEU A 241 -10.00 -7.76 5.18
N ASP A 242 -9.12 -7.49 4.25
CA ASP A 242 -9.43 -6.79 3.00
C ASP A 242 -9.01 -7.65 1.80
N LEU A 243 -9.98 -8.02 0.97
CA LEU A 243 -9.80 -8.77 -0.28
C LEU A 243 -10.47 -8.02 -1.44
N SER A 244 -10.58 -6.70 -1.32
CA SER A 244 -11.25 -5.81 -2.26
C SER A 244 -10.44 -5.56 -3.54
N MET A 245 -11.01 -4.80 -4.45
CA MET A 245 -10.36 -4.27 -5.65
C MET A 245 -9.97 -5.32 -6.70
N GLY A 246 -10.11 -6.60 -6.41
CA GLY A 246 -9.68 -7.68 -7.28
C GLY A 246 -10.83 -8.37 -8.02
N VAL A 247 -10.47 -9.39 -8.79
CA VAL A 247 -11.43 -10.23 -9.52
C VAL A 247 -11.99 -11.32 -8.59
N LEU A 248 -12.73 -10.90 -7.56
CA LEU A 248 -13.33 -11.81 -6.59
C LEU A 248 -14.75 -12.21 -7.03
N THR A 249 -14.96 -13.49 -7.26
CA THR A 249 -16.23 -14.05 -7.76
C THR A 249 -16.96 -14.90 -6.71
N ASP A 250 -18.12 -15.45 -7.09
CA ASP A 250 -18.86 -16.41 -6.25
C ASP A 250 -17.97 -17.59 -5.81
N ALA A 251 -16.94 -17.96 -6.57
CA ALA A 251 -16.04 -19.06 -6.22
C ALA A 251 -15.17 -18.74 -5.00
N GLY A 252 -14.58 -17.55 -4.98
CA GLY A 252 -13.80 -17.08 -3.80
C GLY A 252 -14.70 -16.88 -2.58
N ALA A 253 -15.88 -16.28 -2.77
CA ALA A 253 -16.87 -16.13 -1.68
C ALA A 253 -17.31 -17.48 -1.08
N GLU A 254 -17.55 -18.48 -1.91
CA GLU A 254 -17.89 -19.84 -1.46
C GLU A 254 -16.74 -20.45 -0.63
N ALA A 255 -15.49 -20.24 -1.07
CA ALA A 255 -14.32 -20.72 -0.33
C ALA A 255 -14.20 -20.03 1.04
N LEU A 256 -14.44 -18.72 1.13
CA LEU A 256 -14.47 -17.99 2.41
C LEU A 256 -15.54 -18.54 3.35
N LEU A 257 -16.78 -18.77 2.83
CA LEU A 257 -17.88 -19.31 3.63
C LEU A 257 -17.67 -20.75 4.06
N ALA A 258 -16.96 -21.55 3.25
CA ALA A 258 -16.68 -22.96 3.56
C ALA A 258 -15.43 -23.15 4.44
N GLY A 259 -14.62 -22.11 4.61
CA GLY A 259 -13.38 -22.13 5.38
C GLY A 259 -13.57 -22.01 6.88
N GLN A 260 -12.56 -21.45 7.52
CA GLN A 260 -12.62 -21.16 8.95
C GLN A 260 -13.64 -20.05 9.26
N PRO A 261 -14.22 -19.99 10.47
CA PRO A 261 -15.14 -18.93 10.83
C PRO A 261 -14.48 -17.55 10.76
N LEU A 262 -15.15 -16.61 10.08
CA LEU A 262 -14.74 -15.19 10.00
C LEU A 262 -15.57 -14.30 10.94
N THR A 263 -16.45 -14.89 11.75
CA THR A 263 -17.38 -14.19 12.66
C THR A 263 -16.71 -13.46 13.83
N HIS A 264 -15.41 -13.63 14.00
CA HIS A 264 -14.60 -12.93 14.99
C HIS A 264 -14.03 -11.59 14.46
N LEU A 265 -14.08 -11.38 13.14
CA LEU A 265 -13.62 -10.13 12.53
C LEU A 265 -14.56 -9.00 12.94
N LYS A 266 -14.01 -7.80 13.02
CA LYS A 266 -14.78 -6.55 13.15
C LYS A 266 -15.27 -6.06 11.81
N TRP A 267 -14.44 -6.25 10.77
CA TRP A 267 -14.67 -5.73 9.42
C TRP A 267 -14.05 -6.65 8.39
N ILE A 268 -14.74 -6.82 7.26
CA ILE A 268 -14.24 -7.44 6.04
C ILE A 268 -14.62 -6.57 4.85
N ASP A 269 -13.62 -6.23 4.05
CA ASP A 269 -13.80 -5.51 2.80
C ASP A 269 -13.70 -6.46 1.61
N LEU A 270 -14.74 -6.44 0.80
CA LEU A 270 -14.87 -7.19 -0.44
C LEU A 270 -15.43 -6.28 -1.54
N ASN A 271 -15.23 -4.95 -1.44
CA ASN A 271 -15.72 -4.02 -2.46
C ASN A 271 -15.03 -4.28 -3.81
N HIS A 272 -15.61 -3.82 -4.88
CA HIS A 272 -15.20 -4.13 -6.25
C HIS A 272 -15.10 -5.65 -6.43
N HIS A 273 -16.25 -6.30 -6.47
CA HIS A 273 -16.39 -7.75 -6.59
C HIS A 273 -17.33 -8.12 -7.74
N TYR A 274 -17.29 -9.38 -8.16
CA TYR A 274 -18.14 -9.95 -9.20
C TYR A 274 -19.12 -10.99 -8.66
N PHE A 275 -19.68 -10.73 -7.45
CA PHE A 275 -20.64 -11.64 -6.83
C PHE A 275 -22.01 -11.55 -7.47
N SER A 276 -22.68 -12.71 -7.59
CA SER A 276 -24.12 -12.70 -7.77
C SER A 276 -24.83 -12.07 -6.57
N ALA A 277 -26.00 -11.47 -6.80
CA ALA A 277 -26.81 -10.91 -5.72
C ALA A 277 -27.14 -11.94 -4.61
N SER A 278 -27.28 -13.22 -4.98
CA SER A 278 -27.51 -14.30 -4.04
C SER A 278 -26.29 -14.61 -3.19
N MET A 279 -25.09 -14.50 -3.73
CA MET A 279 -23.85 -14.71 -2.97
C MET A 279 -23.58 -13.53 -2.02
N ALA A 280 -23.74 -12.31 -2.50
CA ALA A 280 -23.63 -11.12 -1.65
C ALA A 280 -24.58 -11.18 -0.44
N GLN A 281 -25.83 -11.64 -0.65
CA GLN A 281 -26.76 -11.82 0.47
C GLN A 281 -26.32 -12.95 1.43
N ARG A 282 -25.78 -14.06 0.91
CA ARG A 282 -25.27 -15.17 1.75
C ARG A 282 -24.11 -14.72 2.63
N LEU A 283 -23.19 -13.88 2.11
CA LEU A 283 -22.09 -13.32 2.91
C LEU A 283 -22.60 -12.46 4.05
N ARG A 284 -23.55 -11.55 3.77
CA ARG A 284 -24.20 -10.75 4.83
C ARG A 284 -24.90 -11.62 5.88
N ASP A 285 -25.70 -12.57 5.44
CA ASP A 285 -26.45 -13.46 6.34
C ASP A 285 -25.52 -14.31 7.25
N ALA A 286 -24.33 -14.63 6.77
CA ALA A 286 -23.35 -15.41 7.50
C ALA A 286 -22.54 -14.58 8.52
N LEU A 287 -22.23 -13.31 8.22
CA LEU A 287 -21.26 -12.52 8.97
C LEU A 287 -21.89 -11.40 9.82
N GLU A 288 -22.83 -10.63 9.26
CA GLU A 288 -23.45 -9.49 9.95
C GLU A 288 -24.17 -9.85 11.27
N PRO A 289 -24.85 -11.01 11.40
CA PRO A 289 -25.46 -11.38 12.68
C PRO A 289 -24.48 -11.53 13.84
N SER A 290 -23.20 -11.72 13.55
CA SER A 290 -22.11 -11.78 14.55
C SER A 290 -21.48 -10.41 14.82
N GLY A 291 -21.95 -9.35 14.16
CA GLY A 291 -21.44 -7.98 14.31
C GLY A 291 -20.27 -7.64 13.39
N VAL A 292 -19.98 -8.47 12.39
CA VAL A 292 -18.97 -8.14 11.36
C VAL A 292 -19.54 -7.10 10.43
N GLU A 293 -18.83 -5.99 10.22
CA GLU A 293 -19.13 -5.05 9.16
C GLU A 293 -18.63 -5.64 7.83
N VAL A 294 -19.53 -5.74 6.83
CA VAL A 294 -19.24 -6.36 5.53
C VAL A 294 -19.39 -5.31 4.44
N ASP A 295 -18.29 -4.88 3.85
CA ASP A 295 -18.32 -3.99 2.69
C ASP A 295 -18.43 -4.82 1.39
N LEU A 296 -19.49 -4.57 0.63
CA LEU A 296 -19.79 -5.16 -0.67
C LEU A 296 -20.20 -4.04 -1.65
N ALA A 297 -19.57 -2.87 -1.52
CA ALA A 297 -19.83 -1.76 -2.41
C ALA A 297 -19.19 -1.99 -3.79
N GLU A 298 -19.58 -1.17 -4.75
CA GLU A 298 -18.99 -1.09 -6.08
C GLU A 298 -18.84 -2.46 -6.78
N PRO A 299 -19.94 -3.22 -6.99
CA PRO A 299 -19.84 -4.46 -7.76
C PRO A 299 -19.30 -4.16 -9.17
N GLY A 300 -18.31 -4.94 -9.62
CA GLY A 300 -17.73 -4.81 -10.94
C GLY A 300 -18.71 -5.25 -12.03
N ASP A 301 -18.61 -4.61 -13.18
CA ASP A 301 -19.34 -5.00 -14.39
C ASP A 301 -18.53 -6.01 -15.19
N GLU A 302 -19.17 -7.10 -15.61
CA GLU A 302 -18.56 -8.08 -16.50
C GLU A 302 -18.70 -7.59 -17.95
N GLU A 303 -17.61 -7.64 -18.69
CA GLU A 303 -17.64 -7.42 -20.14
C GLU A 303 -17.67 -8.75 -20.89
N GLU A 304 -18.55 -8.88 -21.88
CA GLU A 304 -18.62 -10.06 -22.74
C GLU A 304 -18.17 -9.66 -24.14
N ASP A 305 -17.09 -10.29 -24.62
CA ASP A 305 -16.60 -10.13 -25.97
C ASP A 305 -16.33 -11.52 -26.60
N GLU A 306 -16.86 -11.75 -27.80
CA GLU A 306 -16.73 -13.01 -28.54
C GLU A 306 -17.11 -14.30 -27.75
N GLY A 307 -17.91 -14.16 -26.67
CA GLY A 307 -18.31 -15.26 -25.77
C GLY A 307 -17.34 -15.57 -24.66
N GLU A 308 -16.36 -14.72 -24.45
CA GLU A 308 -15.48 -14.68 -23.28
C GLU A 308 -15.93 -13.59 -22.30
N VAL A 309 -15.85 -13.87 -21.01
CA VAL A 309 -16.21 -12.92 -19.95
C VAL A 309 -14.92 -12.33 -19.39
N TRP A 310 -14.82 -11.01 -19.47
CA TRP A 310 -13.69 -10.24 -18.94
C TRP A 310 -14.07 -9.56 -17.65
N ARG A 311 -13.13 -9.59 -16.70
CA ARG A 311 -13.21 -8.92 -15.40
C ARG A 311 -11.88 -8.22 -15.14
N TYR A 312 -11.95 -7.06 -14.52
CA TYR A 312 -10.79 -6.22 -14.30
C TYR A 312 -10.61 -5.93 -12.82
N THR A 313 -9.38 -5.75 -12.39
CA THR A 313 -9.07 -5.18 -11.09
C THR A 313 -9.42 -3.69 -11.06
N ALA A 314 -9.59 -3.12 -9.86
CA ALA A 314 -9.94 -1.70 -9.73
C ALA A 314 -8.81 -0.77 -10.19
N VAL A 315 -7.57 -1.21 -10.06
CA VAL A 315 -6.35 -0.47 -10.42
C VAL A 315 -5.38 -1.42 -11.13
N ALA A 316 -5.01 -1.07 -12.36
CA ALA A 316 -3.98 -1.78 -13.13
C ALA A 316 -2.96 -0.79 -13.70
N GLU A 317 -3.45 0.28 -14.30
CA GLU A 317 -2.67 1.43 -14.77
C GLU A 317 -2.79 2.60 -13.82
#